data_fe73329ccb62e8a435fe8e9ce80d34cb
#
_entry.id   fe73329ccb62e8a435fe8e9ce80d34cb
#
_cell.length_a   1.000
_cell.length_b   1.000
_cell.length_c   1.000
_cell.angle_alpha   90.00
_cell.angle_beta   90.00
_cell.angle_gamma   90.00
#
_symmetry.space_group_name_H-M   'P 1'
#
loop_
_entity.id
_entity.type
_entity.pdbx_description
1 polymer ?
#
loop_
_entity_poly.entity_id
_entity_poly.type
_entity_poly.pdbx_seq_one_letter_code
_entity_poly.pdbx_strand_id
1 'polypeptide(L)' 'MLYRTLKRMIERGQTEGLEEKIDVFYAAGKLTEAEYNDLIAMLHPNVT' A
#
# COMPACT_ATOMS: atom_id res chain seq x y z
N MET A 1 7.77 -1.97 -9.31
CA MET A 1 8.50 -2.93 -8.48
C MET A 1 8.00 -2.93 -7.06
N LEU A 2 8.17 -1.80 -6.37
CA LEU A 2 7.74 -1.69 -4.99
C LEU A 2 6.23 -1.87 -4.85
N TYR A 3 5.48 -1.25 -5.75
CA TYR A 3 4.03 -1.36 -5.72
C TYR A 3 3.59 -2.83 -5.79
N ARG A 4 4.18 -3.59 -6.70
CA ARG A 4 3.81 -4.99 -6.87
C ARG A 4 4.13 -5.80 -5.61
N THR A 5 5.27 -5.52 -5.00
CA THR A 5 5.66 -6.21 -3.78
C THR A 5 4.68 -5.94 -2.65
N LEU A 6 4.31 -4.68 -2.48
CA LEU A 6 3.36 -4.29 -1.45
C LEU A 6 1.99 -4.89 -1.72
N LYS A 7 1.57 -4.89 -2.98
CA LYS A 7 0.29 -5.48 -3.35
C LYS A 7 0.26 -6.96 -2.99
N ARG A 8 1.35 -7.66 -3.27
CA ARG A 8 1.43 -9.10 -2.96
C ARG A 8 1.35 -9.34 -1.46
N MET A 9 1.98 -8.49 -0.67
CA MET A 9 1.92 -8.62 0.78
C MET A 9 0.49 -8.47 1.28
N ILE A 10 -0.23 -7.51 0.72
CA ILE A 10 -1.63 -7.31 1.10
C ILE A 10 -2.45 -8.54 0.75
N GLU A 11 -2.23 -9.10 -0.42
CA GLU A 11 -2.96 -10.29 -0.88
C GLU A 11 -2.70 -11.49 0.02
N ARG A 12 -1.52 -11.51 0.66
CA ARG A 12 -1.16 -12.59 1.57
C ARG A 12 -1.64 -12.35 2.99
N GLY A 13 -2.25 -11.21 3.24
CA GLY A 13 -2.71 -10.86 4.56
C GLY A 13 -1.61 -10.30 5.46
N GLN A 14 -0.46 -9.99 4.90
CA GLN A 14 0.67 -9.43 5.65
C GLN A 14 0.53 -7.92 5.70
N THR A 15 -0.47 -7.46 6.45
CA THR A 15 -0.82 -6.04 6.45
C THR A 15 -0.43 -5.32 7.73
N GLU A 16 0.09 -6.03 8.71
CA GLU A 16 0.45 -5.41 9.98
C GLU A 16 1.59 -4.41 9.75
N GLY A 17 1.33 -3.16 10.13
CA GLY A 17 2.31 -2.10 9.95
C GLY A 17 2.56 -1.70 8.50
N LEU A 18 1.84 -2.30 7.57
CA LEU A 18 2.07 -2.04 6.15
C LEU A 18 1.59 -0.67 5.73
N GLU A 19 0.49 -0.19 6.32
CA GLU A 19 -0.03 1.12 6.00
C GLU A 19 1.02 2.20 6.28
N GLU A 20 1.70 2.08 7.39
CA GLU A 20 2.76 3.02 7.74
C GLU A 20 3.89 2.97 6.72
N LYS A 21 4.26 1.77 6.30
CA LYS A 21 5.31 1.60 5.30
C LYS A 21 4.91 2.23 3.98
N ILE A 22 3.65 2.03 3.59
CA ILE A 22 3.15 2.63 2.35
C ILE A 22 3.21 4.15 2.43
N ASP A 23 2.83 4.72 3.56
CA ASP A 23 2.90 6.16 3.76
C ASP A 23 4.34 6.66 3.63
N VAL A 24 5.30 5.95 4.22
CA VAL A 24 6.70 6.32 4.15
C VAL A 24 7.21 6.26 2.72
N PHE A 25 6.86 5.20 2.00
CA PHE A 25 7.30 5.06 0.62
C PHE A 25 6.70 6.13 -0.27
N TYR A 26 5.45 6.48 -0.02
CA TYR A 26 4.82 7.54 -0.79
C TYR A 26 5.51 8.88 -0.51
N ALA A 27 5.76 9.17 0.74
CA ALA A 27 6.43 10.40 1.11
C ALA A 27 7.85 10.47 0.55
N ALA A 28 8.49 9.32 0.40
CA ALA A 28 9.84 9.25 -0.16
C ALA A 28 9.86 9.30 -1.69
N GLY A 29 8.68 9.38 -2.31
CA GLY A 29 8.60 9.42 -3.77
C GLY A 29 8.78 8.08 -4.44
N LYS A 30 8.64 7.00 -3.69
CA LYS A 30 8.77 5.65 -4.22
C LYS A 30 7.48 5.12 -4.82
N LEU A 31 6.36 5.75 -4.51
CA LEU A 31 5.05 5.38 -5.03
C LEU A 31 4.40 6.60 -5.64
N THR A 32 3.63 6.37 -6.71
CA THR A 32 2.80 7.44 -7.27
C THR A 32 1.53 7.56 -6.45
N GLU A 33 0.83 8.68 -6.63
CA GLU A 33 -0.44 8.88 -5.95
C GLU A 33 -1.44 7.78 -6.29
N ALA A 34 -1.46 7.37 -7.57
CA ALA A 34 -2.36 6.32 -8.00
C ALA A 34 -2.03 5.00 -7.31
N GLU A 35 -0.75 4.68 -7.22
CA GLU A 35 -0.31 3.46 -6.55
C GLU A 35 -0.62 3.50 -5.07
N TYR A 36 -0.39 4.64 -4.45
CA TYR A 36 -0.67 4.82 -3.03
C TYR A 36 -2.16 4.60 -2.76
N ASN A 37 -3.02 5.26 -3.54
CA ASN A 37 -4.45 5.15 -3.36
C ASN A 37 -4.93 3.71 -3.56
N ASP A 38 -4.35 3.02 -4.55
CA ASP A 38 -4.73 1.64 -4.83
C ASP A 38 -4.38 0.72 -3.66
N LEU A 39 -3.18 0.89 -3.12
CA LEU A 39 -2.74 0.06 -2.00
C LEU A 39 -3.56 0.33 -0.75
N ILE A 40 -3.86 1.58 -0.48
CA ILE A 40 -4.68 1.94 0.68
C ILE A 40 -6.09 1.36 0.53
N ALA A 41 -6.64 1.39 -0.68
CA ALA A 41 -7.96 0.81 -0.92
C ALA A 41 -7.96 -0.70 -0.69
N MET A 42 -6.85 -1.36 -1.01
CA MET A 42 -6.73 -2.79 -0.76
C MET A 42 -6.64 -3.09 0.73
N LEU A 43 -5.98 -2.21 1.48
CA LEU A 43 -5.85 -2.37 2.93
C LEU A 43 -7.17 -2.11 3.66
N HIS A 44 -7.98 -1.20 3.13
CA HIS A 44 -9.24 -0.81 3.76
C HIS A 44 -10.39 -0.96 2.77
N PRO A 45 -10.71 -2.21 2.39
CA PRO A 45 -11.72 -2.43 1.36
C PRO A 45 -13.12 -1.97 1.76
N ASN A 46 -13.36 -1.77 3.04
CA ASN A 46 -14.68 -1.38 3.54
C ASN A 46 -14.79 0.12 3.78
N VAL A 47 -13.81 0.88 3.36
CA VAL A 47 -13.90 2.34 3.49
C VAL A 47 -14.91 2.85 2.49
N THR A 48 -15.89 3.55 2.99
CA THR A 48 -16.92 4.13 2.15
C THR A 48 -16.81 5.62 2.14
#